data_6400ff973e10ca37ed449d588f95199f
#
_entry.id   6400ff973e10ca37ed449d588f95199f
#
_cell.length_a   1.000
_cell.length_b   1.000
_cell.length_c   1.000
_cell.angle_alpha   90.00
_cell.angle_beta   90.00
_cell.angle_gamma   90.00
#
_symmetry.space_group_name_H-M   'P 1'
#
loop_
_entity.id
_entity.type
_entity.pdbx_description
1 polymer ?
#
loop_
_entity_poly.entity_id
_entity_poly.type
_entity_poly.pdbx_seq_one_letter_code
_entity_poly.pdbx_strand_id
1 'polypeptide(L)'
;RGDHIENLAEVKKYINEAKNKSDRERQENKEKTGIALKGVKAVNPWNQKEVPVWVSDYVLMNYGTGAIMAVPQHDERDREFAEKFRLPIIDEALLPNEEVVKKVGGQKKINYKLRDWIFSRQRYWGEPIPIIKCLKCGNVAVPDTDLPVTLPKVKNYEPTGEAESPLAGIEKWVKVKCPKCGEWAKRETNTMPQWAGSCWYYLRYLDPSSDQFLVSGAKERHWMPVDLYLGGVEHAVLHLLYARFWHKVLFDIGAVSTKEPFMKLVNQGLILGPDGQKMSKSKGNVVNPDEMVEQFGADSLRLYEMFMGPLEDAKPWDPRGIVGLFRFLQRVNSLPVVGITISSVIQRALHQTIKKVTEDIKNFRFNTAISAMMVLSNKMESLHPDFVKILSPFAPHLAQELWSRMGNKTLLDEIPWPTWDEKMTVEDEFELIVQVNGKMRDKFLAPHGISQAEAEKLALARESVQKWIPGGQPKKVIFVKDRLINFIV
;
A
#
# COMPACT_ATOMS: atom_id res chain seq x y z
N ARG A 1 22.31 -44.74 8.35
CA ARG A 1 22.44 -44.58 9.80
C ARG A 1 21.08 -44.44 10.47
N GLY A 2 20.09 -45.31 10.11
CA GLY A 2 18.76 -45.35 10.72
C GLY A 2 18.57 -46.50 11.71
N ASP A 3 19.62 -47.25 11.98
CA ASP A 3 19.58 -48.51 12.72
C ASP A 3 19.25 -48.34 14.23
N HIS A 4 19.22 -47.10 14.71
CA HIS A 4 18.88 -46.74 16.09
C HIS A 4 17.49 -46.13 16.25
N ILE A 5 16.69 -46.00 15.19
CA ILE A 5 15.34 -45.42 15.24
C ILE A 5 14.33 -46.58 15.29
N GLU A 6 13.72 -46.79 16.44
CA GLU A 6 12.77 -47.88 16.67
C GLU A 6 11.53 -47.82 15.79
N ASN A 7 11.06 -46.61 15.43
CA ASN A 7 9.88 -46.40 14.61
C ASN A 7 10.21 -45.89 13.20
N LEU A 8 11.31 -46.30 12.59
CA LEU A 8 11.83 -45.79 11.32
C LEU A 8 10.81 -45.86 10.18
N ALA A 9 9.96 -46.88 10.11
CA ALA A 9 8.96 -47.04 9.07
C ALA A 9 7.90 -45.90 9.13
N GLU A 10 7.41 -45.58 10.33
CA GLU A 10 6.47 -44.51 10.59
C GLU A 10 7.08 -43.13 10.25
N VAL A 11 8.33 -42.92 10.65
CA VAL A 11 9.09 -41.68 10.35
C VAL A 11 9.25 -41.49 8.86
N LYS A 12 9.60 -42.52 8.09
CA LYS A 12 9.71 -42.46 6.62
C LYS A 12 8.37 -42.12 5.97
N LYS A 13 7.28 -42.70 6.46
CA LYS A 13 5.91 -42.43 5.98
C LYS A 13 5.59 -40.92 6.18
N TYR A 14 5.80 -40.40 7.39
CA TYR A 14 5.57 -39.01 7.72
C TYR A 14 6.43 -38.06 6.86
N ILE A 15 7.71 -38.36 6.65
CA ILE A 15 8.61 -37.56 5.79
C ILE A 15 8.08 -37.50 4.36
N ASN A 16 7.60 -38.62 3.81
CA ASN A 16 7.06 -38.65 2.45
C ASN A 16 5.76 -37.83 2.34
N GLU A 17 4.87 -37.89 3.33
CA GLU A 17 3.67 -37.05 3.38
C GLU A 17 4.03 -35.56 3.49
N ALA A 18 4.99 -35.21 4.35
CA ALA A 18 5.44 -33.84 4.54
C ALA A 18 6.15 -33.27 3.30
N LYS A 19 6.88 -34.07 2.52
CA LYS A 19 7.53 -33.62 1.26
C LYS A 19 6.54 -33.18 0.18
N ASN A 20 5.31 -33.70 0.19
CA ASN A 20 4.29 -33.34 -0.77
C ASN A 20 3.62 -31.99 -0.47
N LYS A 21 3.88 -31.40 0.69
CA LYS A 21 3.38 -30.06 1.06
C LYS A 21 4.35 -29.00 0.58
N SER A 22 3.82 -27.95 -0.06
CA SER A 22 4.60 -26.77 -0.42
C SER A 22 5.06 -26.00 0.84
N ASP A 23 6.11 -25.20 0.73
CA ASP A 23 6.59 -24.35 1.83
C ASP A 23 5.52 -23.37 2.31
N ARG A 24 4.65 -22.93 1.40
CA ARG A 24 3.51 -22.06 1.74
C ARG A 24 2.47 -22.79 2.56
N GLU A 25 2.07 -23.98 2.16
CA GLU A 25 1.14 -24.82 2.93
C GLU A 25 1.67 -25.15 4.33
N ARG A 26 2.98 -25.38 4.47
CA ARG A 26 3.64 -25.61 5.77
C ARG A 26 3.63 -24.37 6.66
N GLN A 27 3.75 -23.17 6.07
CA GLN A 27 3.73 -21.91 6.83
C GLN A 27 2.31 -21.49 7.24
N GLU A 28 1.30 -21.73 6.39
CA GLU A 28 -0.10 -21.37 6.62
C GLU A 28 -0.85 -22.40 7.48
N ASN A 29 -0.29 -23.62 7.62
CA ASN A 29 -0.95 -24.68 8.37
C ASN A 29 -0.97 -24.36 9.87
N LYS A 30 -2.18 -24.11 10.39
CA LYS A 30 -2.42 -23.84 11.81
C LYS A 30 -2.24 -25.08 12.68
N GLU A 31 -2.39 -26.28 12.12
CA GLU A 31 -2.27 -27.52 12.86
C GLU A 31 -0.83 -28.06 12.83
N LYS A 32 -0.13 -28.01 13.96
CA LYS A 32 1.23 -28.55 14.09
C LYS A 32 1.19 -30.07 13.98
N THR A 33 2.01 -30.64 13.09
CA THR A 33 2.19 -32.09 12.94
C THR A 33 3.65 -32.48 13.15
N GLY A 34 3.89 -33.69 13.61
CA GLY A 34 5.24 -34.20 13.84
C GLY A 34 5.27 -35.62 14.35
N ILE A 35 6.44 -36.24 14.25
CA ILE A 35 6.70 -37.58 14.76
C ILE A 35 8.01 -37.65 15.53
N ALA A 36 7.99 -38.24 16.71
CA ALA A 36 9.19 -38.46 17.53
C ALA A 36 10.12 -39.52 16.92
N LEU A 37 11.42 -39.31 16.99
CA LEU A 37 12.40 -40.36 16.71
C LEU A 37 12.60 -41.21 17.98
N LYS A 38 11.90 -42.34 18.07
CA LYS A 38 11.99 -43.24 19.23
C LYS A 38 13.40 -43.91 19.28
N GLY A 39 13.95 -44.01 20.47
CA GLY A 39 15.30 -44.53 20.68
C GLY A 39 16.45 -43.55 20.42
N VAL A 40 16.14 -42.32 19.95
CA VAL A 40 17.14 -41.29 19.65
C VAL A 40 16.87 -40.04 20.47
N LYS A 41 17.94 -39.50 21.08
CA LYS A 41 17.95 -38.23 21.78
C LYS A 41 19.12 -37.39 21.28
N ALA A 42 19.00 -36.07 21.33
CA ALA A 42 20.09 -35.14 21.13
C ALA A 42 20.60 -34.65 22.49
N VAL A 43 21.90 -34.47 22.61
CA VAL A 43 22.50 -33.82 23.78
C VAL A 43 22.68 -32.35 23.49
N ASN A 44 22.05 -31.51 24.30
CA ASN A 44 22.25 -30.06 24.18
C ASN A 44 23.68 -29.71 24.56
N PRO A 45 24.52 -29.22 23.65
CA PRO A 45 25.94 -29.00 23.91
C PRO A 45 26.22 -27.91 24.96
N TRP A 46 25.23 -27.07 25.28
CA TRP A 46 25.38 -26.03 26.29
C TRP A 46 25.25 -26.58 27.70
N ASN A 47 24.18 -27.30 28.00
CA ASN A 47 23.87 -27.77 29.38
C ASN A 47 24.00 -29.28 29.54
N GLN A 48 24.41 -30.01 28.52
CA GLN A 48 24.60 -31.48 28.48
C GLN A 48 23.30 -32.28 28.79
N LYS A 49 22.14 -31.64 28.72
CA LYS A 49 20.85 -32.33 28.91
C LYS A 49 20.42 -33.03 27.63
N GLU A 50 19.84 -34.19 27.76
CA GLU A 50 19.22 -34.94 26.67
C GLU A 50 17.86 -34.32 26.33
N VAL A 51 17.63 -34.12 25.04
CA VAL A 51 16.36 -33.60 24.49
C VAL A 51 15.79 -34.56 23.45
N PRO A 52 14.46 -34.71 23.36
CA PRO A 52 13.84 -35.56 22.34
C PRO A 52 14.04 -34.95 20.92
N VAL A 53 14.19 -35.81 19.92
CA VAL A 53 14.31 -35.41 18.52
C VAL A 53 13.00 -35.73 17.80
N TRP A 54 12.50 -34.74 17.06
CA TRP A 54 11.26 -34.83 16.28
C TRP A 54 11.48 -34.50 14.84
N VAL A 55 10.69 -35.06 13.94
CA VAL A 55 10.54 -34.62 12.57
C VAL A 55 9.20 -33.90 12.48
N SER A 56 9.20 -32.66 12.02
CA SER A 56 7.99 -31.83 11.93
C SER A 56 7.97 -31.01 10.65
N ASP A 57 6.79 -30.82 10.07
CA ASP A 57 6.59 -30.09 8.81
C ASP A 57 6.65 -28.57 8.98
N TYR A 58 6.53 -28.02 10.20
CA TYR A 58 6.70 -26.58 10.40
C TYR A 58 8.18 -26.14 10.43
N VAL A 59 9.13 -27.09 10.56
CA VAL A 59 10.56 -26.81 10.45
C VAL A 59 10.96 -26.77 8.97
N LEU A 60 11.35 -25.59 8.50
CA LEU A 60 11.66 -25.38 7.08
C LEU A 60 13.09 -25.79 6.75
N MET A 61 13.27 -26.54 5.65
CA MET A 61 14.57 -27.04 5.19
C MET A 61 15.55 -25.90 4.79
N ASN A 62 15.02 -24.76 4.39
CA ASN A 62 15.77 -23.57 3.97
C ASN A 62 16.10 -22.61 5.12
N TYR A 63 15.76 -22.97 6.37
CA TYR A 63 16.10 -22.19 7.56
C TYR A 63 17.28 -22.86 8.29
N GLY A 64 18.43 -22.21 8.26
CA GLY A 64 19.68 -22.74 8.85
C GLY A 64 20.14 -24.05 8.20
N THR A 65 20.24 -25.10 8.98
CA THR A 65 20.61 -26.46 8.53
C THR A 65 19.40 -27.35 8.26
N GLY A 66 18.18 -26.84 8.44
CA GLY A 66 16.95 -27.64 8.43
C GLY A 66 16.72 -28.39 9.74
N ALA A 67 17.59 -28.22 10.73
CA ALA A 67 17.42 -28.72 12.10
C ALA A 67 17.48 -27.53 13.07
N ILE A 68 16.50 -27.42 13.94
CA ILE A 68 16.39 -26.35 14.95
C ILE A 68 16.37 -26.93 16.35
N MET A 69 16.82 -26.18 17.32
CA MET A 69 16.51 -26.42 18.72
C MET A 69 15.29 -25.59 19.06
N ALA A 70 14.19 -26.26 19.42
CA ALA A 70 12.95 -25.59 19.77
C ALA A 70 13.08 -24.84 21.10
N VAL A 71 12.50 -23.64 21.16
CA VAL A 71 12.53 -22.74 22.32
C VAL A 71 11.12 -22.30 22.72
N PRO A 72 10.29 -23.21 23.26
CA PRO A 72 8.85 -22.99 23.48
C PRO A 72 8.52 -21.86 24.46
N GLN A 73 9.50 -21.35 25.19
CA GLN A 73 9.33 -20.16 26.02
C GLN A 73 9.33 -18.86 25.22
N HIS A 74 10.07 -18.81 24.10
CA HIS A 74 10.36 -17.59 23.33
C HIS A 74 9.79 -17.60 21.91
N ASP A 75 9.35 -18.76 21.42
CA ASP A 75 8.69 -18.91 20.09
C ASP A 75 7.31 -19.54 20.28
N GLU A 76 6.27 -18.86 19.81
CA GLU A 76 4.87 -19.28 19.95
C GLU A 76 4.59 -20.57 19.19
N ARG A 77 5.20 -20.79 18.03
CA ARG A 77 5.03 -22.00 17.23
C ARG A 77 5.63 -23.22 17.91
N ASP A 78 6.80 -23.04 18.54
CA ASP A 78 7.44 -24.08 19.32
C ASP A 78 6.61 -24.40 20.58
N ARG A 79 5.98 -23.39 21.18
CA ARG A 79 5.07 -23.56 22.31
C ARG A 79 3.83 -24.37 21.92
N GLU A 80 3.15 -23.99 20.84
CA GLU A 80 2.00 -24.72 20.32
C GLU A 80 2.34 -26.20 20.03
N PHE A 81 3.54 -26.44 19.47
CA PHE A 81 4.02 -27.80 19.22
C PHE A 81 4.25 -28.58 20.53
N ALA A 82 4.95 -27.96 21.49
CA ALA A 82 5.25 -28.59 22.79
C ALA A 82 3.96 -28.90 23.56
N GLU A 83 3.00 -28.01 23.58
CA GLU A 83 1.69 -28.23 24.23
C GLU A 83 0.90 -29.38 23.57
N LYS A 84 0.83 -29.37 22.22
CA LYS A 84 0.13 -30.41 21.46
C LYS A 84 0.70 -31.80 21.74
N PHE A 85 2.02 -31.93 21.77
CA PHE A 85 2.70 -33.22 21.98
C PHE A 85 3.09 -33.45 23.41
N ARG A 86 2.63 -32.61 24.36
CA ARG A 86 2.88 -32.71 25.82
C ARG A 86 4.38 -32.81 26.14
N LEU A 87 5.19 -32.02 25.46
CA LEU A 87 6.62 -31.93 25.70
C LEU A 87 6.92 -31.01 26.89
N PRO A 88 7.98 -31.24 27.65
CA PRO A 88 8.35 -30.36 28.75
C PRO A 88 8.79 -29.00 28.23
N ILE A 89 8.23 -27.93 28.80
CA ILE A 89 8.64 -26.56 28.58
C ILE A 89 9.54 -26.18 29.73
N ILE A 90 10.83 -25.97 29.44
CA ILE A 90 11.86 -25.71 30.47
C ILE A 90 12.11 -24.22 30.51
N ASP A 91 11.97 -23.62 31.69
CA ASP A 91 12.17 -22.18 31.93
C ASP A 91 13.68 -21.86 32.18
N GLU A 92 14.50 -22.08 31.19
CA GLU A 92 15.89 -21.68 31.21
C GLU A 92 16.11 -20.58 30.18
N ALA A 93 16.63 -19.43 30.60
CA ALA A 93 17.01 -18.34 29.72
C ALA A 93 18.14 -18.78 28.79
N LEU A 94 17.80 -19.19 27.58
CA LEU A 94 18.77 -19.40 26.50
C LEU A 94 19.15 -18.03 25.90
N LEU A 95 19.94 -17.26 26.63
CA LEU A 95 20.53 -16.04 26.05
C LEU A 95 21.71 -16.47 25.20
N PRO A 96 21.68 -16.22 23.88
CA PRO A 96 22.86 -16.39 23.03
C PRO A 96 23.85 -15.29 23.38
N ASN A 97 24.72 -15.57 24.34
CA ASN A 97 25.88 -14.73 24.57
C ASN A 97 27.08 -15.30 23.79
N GLU A 98 28.12 -14.51 23.62
CA GLU A 98 29.31 -14.89 22.85
C GLU A 98 30.02 -16.14 23.47
N GLU A 99 29.93 -16.34 24.78
CA GLU A 99 30.47 -17.50 25.46
C GLU A 99 29.76 -18.79 25.08
N VAL A 100 28.42 -18.78 25.00
CA VAL A 100 27.61 -19.91 24.56
C VAL A 100 27.98 -20.29 23.13
N VAL A 101 27.99 -19.28 22.24
CA VAL A 101 28.36 -19.50 20.82
C VAL A 101 29.73 -20.16 20.69
N LYS A 102 30.72 -19.67 21.44
CA LYS A 102 32.09 -20.21 21.46
C LYS A 102 32.14 -21.64 22.04
N LYS A 103 31.43 -21.88 23.15
CA LYS A 103 31.40 -23.18 23.83
C LYS A 103 30.78 -24.28 22.96
N VAL A 104 29.74 -23.95 22.19
CA VAL A 104 29.06 -24.92 21.31
C VAL A 104 29.68 -25.01 19.90
N GLY A 105 30.78 -24.28 19.63
CA GLY A 105 31.39 -24.22 18.31
C GLY A 105 30.49 -23.55 17.26
N GLY A 106 29.58 -22.68 17.70
CA GLY A 106 28.63 -21.97 16.85
C GLY A 106 29.27 -20.91 15.99
N GLN A 107 28.65 -20.59 14.88
CA GLN A 107 29.03 -19.49 14.00
C GLN A 107 27.86 -18.52 13.83
N LYS A 108 28.15 -17.23 13.98
CA LYS A 108 27.17 -16.19 13.69
C LYS A 108 26.92 -16.14 12.19
N LYS A 109 25.66 -16.32 11.77
CA LYS A 109 25.24 -16.16 10.37
C LYS A 109 24.21 -15.06 10.26
N ILE A 110 24.27 -14.32 9.17
CA ILE A 110 23.24 -13.35 8.78
C ILE A 110 22.31 -14.06 7.81
N ASN A 111 21.04 -14.19 8.18
CA ASN A 111 19.98 -14.68 7.31
C ASN A 111 19.10 -13.51 6.87
N TYR A 112 18.78 -13.45 5.59
CA TYR A 112 17.89 -12.45 5.04
C TYR A 112 16.46 -12.99 5.05
N LYS A 113 15.51 -12.18 5.48
CA LYS A 113 14.07 -12.50 5.41
C LYS A 113 13.59 -12.57 3.96
N LEU A 114 14.19 -11.75 3.09
CA LEU A 114 13.94 -11.77 1.65
C LEU A 114 14.55 -13.05 1.05
N ARG A 115 13.72 -13.81 0.35
CA ARG A 115 14.17 -15.02 -0.36
C ARG A 115 14.79 -14.63 -1.70
N ASP A 116 15.76 -15.45 -2.17
CA ASP A 116 16.27 -15.35 -3.52
C ASP A 116 15.16 -15.60 -4.54
N TRP A 117 15.21 -14.87 -5.64
CA TRP A 117 14.30 -15.09 -6.76
C TRP A 117 15.07 -15.15 -8.08
N ILE A 118 14.48 -15.82 -9.06
CA ILE A 118 15.06 -15.93 -10.38
C ILE A 118 14.77 -14.64 -11.16
N PHE A 119 15.82 -13.93 -11.58
CA PHE A 119 15.70 -12.68 -12.31
C PHE A 119 15.38 -12.89 -13.79
N SER A 120 15.87 -13.98 -14.41
CA SER A 120 15.71 -14.29 -15.84
C SER A 120 14.32 -14.83 -16.18
N ARG A 121 13.85 -14.54 -17.40
CA ARG A 121 12.60 -15.01 -17.96
C ARG A 121 12.81 -15.66 -19.34
N GLN A 122 12.15 -16.79 -19.57
CA GLN A 122 12.16 -17.56 -20.80
C GLN A 122 11.10 -17.02 -21.76
N ARG A 123 11.28 -15.78 -22.22
CA ARG A 123 10.36 -15.10 -23.13
C ARG A 123 11.08 -14.11 -24.04
N TYR A 124 10.43 -13.72 -25.13
CA TYR A 124 10.99 -12.75 -26.08
C TYR A 124 10.96 -11.33 -25.51
N TRP A 125 9.78 -10.87 -25.01
CA TRP A 125 9.61 -9.51 -24.51
C TRP A 125 10.29 -9.33 -23.15
N GLY A 126 11.26 -8.44 -23.12
CA GLY A 126 12.05 -8.05 -21.96
C GLY A 126 13.42 -7.53 -22.40
N GLU A 127 14.11 -6.84 -21.52
CA GLU A 127 15.48 -6.38 -21.77
C GLU A 127 16.42 -7.58 -21.87
N PRO A 128 17.23 -7.72 -22.94
CA PRO A 128 18.25 -8.77 -23.03
C PRO A 128 19.27 -8.63 -21.92
N ILE A 129 19.68 -9.76 -21.35
CA ILE A 129 20.74 -9.78 -20.33
C ILE A 129 22.09 -9.71 -21.04
N PRO A 130 22.96 -8.69 -20.77
CA PRO A 130 24.17 -8.43 -21.53
C PRO A 130 25.32 -9.37 -21.11
N ILE A 131 25.09 -10.68 -21.19
CA ILE A 131 26.04 -11.73 -20.83
C ILE A 131 26.27 -12.67 -22.02
N ILE A 132 27.52 -13.04 -22.23
CA ILE A 132 27.98 -14.05 -23.20
C ILE A 132 28.47 -15.26 -22.43
N LYS A 133 27.95 -16.45 -22.77
CA LYS A 133 28.35 -17.74 -22.18
C LYS A 133 29.42 -18.37 -23.05
N CYS A 134 30.64 -18.32 -22.61
CA CYS A 134 31.82 -18.91 -23.28
C CYS A 134 32.25 -20.21 -22.59
N LEU A 135 32.46 -21.27 -23.35
CA LEU A 135 32.90 -22.56 -22.77
C LEU A 135 34.26 -22.45 -22.08
N LYS A 136 35.15 -21.57 -22.59
CA LYS A 136 36.50 -21.39 -22.02
C LYS A 136 36.55 -20.36 -20.91
N CYS A 137 35.79 -19.25 -21.03
CA CYS A 137 35.89 -18.09 -20.13
C CYS A 137 34.75 -18.00 -19.12
N GLY A 138 33.70 -18.86 -19.21
CA GLY A 138 32.49 -18.78 -18.41
C GLY A 138 31.59 -17.63 -18.85
N ASN A 139 30.95 -16.97 -17.89
CA ASN A 139 30.12 -15.81 -18.15
C ASN A 139 31.00 -14.57 -18.38
N VAL A 140 30.81 -13.90 -19.51
CA VAL A 140 31.54 -12.71 -19.91
C VAL A 140 30.58 -11.60 -20.23
N ALA A 141 30.80 -10.40 -19.71
CA ALA A 141 29.98 -9.23 -20.02
C ALA A 141 30.09 -8.84 -21.51
N VAL A 142 29.00 -8.38 -22.10
CA VAL A 142 29.04 -7.72 -23.41
C VAL A 142 29.84 -6.41 -23.26
N PRO A 143 30.79 -6.09 -24.17
CA PRO A 143 31.53 -4.83 -24.13
C PRO A 143 30.59 -3.61 -24.19
N ASP A 144 30.98 -2.53 -23.52
CA ASP A 144 30.21 -1.29 -23.51
C ASP A 144 29.96 -0.72 -24.92
N THR A 145 30.89 -0.92 -25.83
CA THR A 145 30.78 -0.53 -27.25
C THR A 145 29.66 -1.27 -28.00
N ASP A 146 29.26 -2.43 -27.51
CA ASP A 146 28.23 -3.29 -28.12
C ASP A 146 26.86 -3.18 -27.42
N LEU A 147 26.74 -2.24 -26.48
CA LEU A 147 25.48 -1.94 -25.80
C LEU A 147 24.72 -0.84 -26.55
N PRO A 148 23.38 -0.86 -26.52
CA PRO A 148 22.53 -1.86 -25.90
C PRO A 148 22.40 -3.16 -26.72
N VAL A 149 22.28 -4.30 -26.06
CA VAL A 149 21.89 -5.55 -26.72
C VAL A 149 20.41 -5.44 -27.09
N THR A 150 20.10 -5.42 -28.39
CA THR A 150 18.74 -5.28 -28.89
C THR A 150 18.11 -6.62 -29.22
N LEU A 151 16.77 -6.70 -29.07
CA LEU A 151 16.01 -7.88 -29.49
C LEU A 151 16.01 -8.03 -31.02
N PRO A 152 16.23 -9.24 -31.57
CA PRO A 152 16.16 -9.48 -32.99
C PRO A 152 14.70 -9.42 -33.49
N LYS A 153 14.46 -8.88 -34.67
CA LYS A 153 13.14 -8.93 -35.30
C LYS A 153 12.78 -10.36 -35.66
N VAL A 154 11.66 -10.87 -35.16
CA VAL A 154 11.16 -12.24 -35.38
C VAL A 154 9.73 -12.23 -35.81
N LYS A 155 9.31 -13.26 -36.54
CA LYS A 155 7.93 -13.46 -36.99
C LYS A 155 7.06 -14.11 -35.92
N ASN A 156 7.64 -14.96 -35.09
CA ASN A 156 6.99 -15.65 -33.97
C ASN A 156 7.86 -15.50 -32.71
N TYR A 157 7.21 -15.15 -31.60
CA TYR A 157 7.83 -14.95 -30.28
C TYR A 157 7.06 -15.67 -29.17
N GLU A 158 6.18 -16.59 -29.52
CA GLU A 158 5.44 -17.39 -28.54
C GLU A 158 6.39 -18.28 -27.73
N PRO A 159 6.12 -18.48 -26.44
CA PRO A 159 6.86 -19.44 -25.63
C PRO A 159 6.84 -20.83 -26.25
N THR A 160 7.98 -21.50 -26.24
CA THR A 160 8.13 -22.84 -26.82
C THR A 160 7.45 -23.93 -25.99
N GLY A 161 7.04 -23.63 -24.75
CA GLY A 161 6.55 -24.61 -23.78
C GLY A 161 7.69 -25.41 -23.10
N GLU A 162 8.94 -25.19 -23.53
CA GLU A 162 10.14 -25.81 -22.97
C GLU A 162 10.89 -24.87 -22.04
N ALA A 163 11.96 -25.36 -21.41
CA ALA A 163 12.79 -24.58 -20.49
C ALA A 163 13.61 -23.48 -21.19
N GLU A 164 13.70 -23.48 -22.51
CA GLU A 164 14.46 -22.53 -23.30
C GLU A 164 13.62 -21.34 -23.78
N SER A 165 14.26 -20.16 -23.82
CA SER A 165 13.65 -18.95 -24.37
C SER A 165 13.43 -19.07 -25.88
N PRO A 166 12.38 -18.44 -26.45
CA PRO A 166 12.18 -18.32 -27.90
C PRO A 166 13.42 -17.73 -28.63
N LEU A 167 14.20 -16.92 -27.94
CA LEU A 167 15.46 -16.36 -28.49
C LEU A 167 16.53 -17.42 -28.75
N ALA A 168 16.51 -18.55 -28.06
CA ALA A 168 17.51 -19.62 -28.20
C ALA A 168 17.52 -20.23 -29.61
N GLY A 169 16.38 -20.24 -30.29
CA GLY A 169 16.23 -20.72 -31.68
C GLY A 169 16.78 -19.78 -32.75
N ILE A 170 17.23 -18.58 -32.40
CA ILE A 170 17.68 -17.56 -33.36
C ILE A 170 19.21 -17.58 -33.45
N GLU A 171 19.76 -18.59 -34.14
CA GLU A 171 21.22 -18.82 -34.19
C GLU A 171 22.05 -17.59 -34.53
N LYS A 172 21.62 -16.78 -35.51
CA LYS A 172 22.32 -15.56 -35.93
C LYS A 172 22.47 -14.52 -34.83
N TRP A 173 21.54 -14.48 -33.89
CA TRP A 173 21.57 -13.57 -32.74
C TRP A 173 22.28 -14.18 -31.56
N VAL A 174 22.15 -15.49 -31.37
CA VAL A 174 22.73 -16.22 -30.23
C VAL A 174 24.23 -16.39 -30.38
N LYS A 175 24.71 -16.75 -31.58
CA LYS A 175 26.11 -17.09 -31.86
C LYS A 175 26.96 -15.84 -32.00
N VAL A 176 27.90 -15.64 -31.09
CA VAL A 176 28.79 -14.46 -31.04
C VAL A 176 30.24 -14.88 -30.74
N LYS A 177 31.14 -13.97 -30.98
CA LYS A 177 32.53 -14.13 -30.53
C LYS A 177 32.67 -13.70 -29.07
N CYS A 178 33.38 -14.48 -28.27
CA CYS A 178 33.75 -14.13 -26.92
C CYS A 178 34.69 -12.93 -26.92
N PRO A 179 34.37 -11.80 -26.27
CA PRO A 179 35.23 -10.63 -26.27
C PRO A 179 36.57 -10.87 -25.51
N LYS A 180 36.63 -11.90 -24.66
CA LYS A 180 37.82 -12.21 -23.87
C LYS A 180 38.81 -13.14 -24.57
N CYS A 181 38.36 -14.14 -25.35
CA CYS A 181 39.24 -15.13 -25.95
C CYS A 181 39.05 -15.29 -27.47
N GLY A 182 38.10 -14.62 -28.10
CA GLY A 182 37.83 -14.71 -29.53
C GLY A 182 37.13 -15.98 -30.02
N GLU A 183 36.96 -16.98 -29.16
CA GLU A 183 36.27 -18.23 -29.51
C GLU A 183 34.76 -18.03 -29.71
N TRP A 184 34.11 -18.94 -30.41
CA TRP A 184 32.68 -18.94 -30.55
C TRP A 184 31.97 -19.18 -29.21
N ALA A 185 31.00 -18.37 -28.90
CA ALA A 185 30.23 -18.38 -27.66
C ALA A 185 28.76 -18.11 -27.94
N LYS A 186 27.91 -18.17 -26.92
CA LYS A 186 26.46 -17.94 -27.02
C LYS A 186 26.05 -16.74 -26.15
N ARG A 187 25.18 -15.86 -26.68
CA ARG A 187 24.51 -14.87 -25.85
C ARG A 187 23.60 -15.55 -24.82
N GLU A 188 23.40 -14.92 -23.67
CA GLU A 188 22.27 -15.25 -22.82
C GLU A 188 20.95 -15.05 -23.57
N THR A 189 20.09 -16.06 -23.58
CA THR A 189 18.83 -16.02 -24.32
C THR A 189 17.61 -15.69 -23.48
N ASN A 190 17.76 -15.71 -22.16
CA ASN A 190 16.73 -15.21 -21.26
C ASN A 190 16.70 -13.68 -21.28
N THR A 191 15.53 -13.13 -21.02
CA THR A 191 15.36 -11.69 -20.84
C THR A 191 15.15 -11.34 -19.37
N MET A 192 15.29 -10.07 -19.02
CA MET A 192 14.97 -9.54 -17.71
C MET A 192 13.44 -9.52 -17.51
N PRO A 193 12.94 -9.54 -16.27
CA PRO A 193 11.52 -9.33 -16.01
C PRO A 193 11.12 -7.88 -16.34
N GLN A 194 9.84 -7.64 -16.62
CA GLN A 194 9.32 -6.29 -16.90
C GLN A 194 9.65 -5.25 -15.82
N TRP A 195 9.87 -5.70 -14.59
CA TRP A 195 10.26 -4.83 -13.47
C TRP A 195 11.68 -4.28 -13.61
N ALA A 196 12.51 -4.87 -14.42
CA ALA A 196 13.86 -4.35 -14.72
C ALA A 196 13.81 -3.04 -15.51
N GLY A 197 12.87 -2.93 -16.46
CA GLY A 197 12.65 -1.68 -17.18
C GLY A 197 11.96 -0.63 -16.30
N SER A 198 10.93 -1.03 -15.55
CA SER A 198 10.17 -0.11 -14.71
C SER A 198 10.89 0.34 -13.44
N CYS A 199 11.93 -0.37 -12.99
CA CYS A 199 12.56 -0.12 -11.70
C CYS A 199 13.36 1.19 -11.62
N TRP A 200 13.65 1.84 -12.73
CA TRP A 200 14.42 3.08 -12.80
C TRP A 200 13.77 4.19 -13.64
N TYR A 201 12.52 3.99 -14.11
CA TYR A 201 11.82 4.92 -15.01
C TYR A 201 11.73 6.33 -14.42
N TYR A 202 11.53 6.48 -13.12
CA TYR A 202 11.43 7.75 -12.42
C TYR A 202 12.73 8.58 -12.52
N LEU A 203 13.89 7.94 -12.62
CA LEU A 203 15.16 8.62 -12.92
C LEU A 203 15.20 9.06 -14.39
N ARG A 204 14.80 8.18 -15.31
CA ARG A 204 14.81 8.50 -16.73
C ARG A 204 13.84 9.60 -17.11
N TYR A 205 12.72 9.73 -16.40
CA TYR A 205 11.78 10.85 -16.59
C TYR A 205 12.38 12.22 -16.32
N LEU A 206 13.40 12.31 -15.49
CA LEU A 206 14.09 13.56 -15.22
C LEU A 206 14.92 14.04 -16.41
N ASP A 207 15.41 13.09 -17.22
CA ASP A 207 16.29 13.38 -18.36
C ASP A 207 16.05 12.43 -19.53
N PRO A 208 14.85 12.45 -20.14
CA PRO A 208 14.42 11.46 -21.13
C PRO A 208 15.23 11.49 -22.43
N SER A 209 15.80 12.64 -22.79
CA SER A 209 16.53 12.86 -24.04
C SER A 209 18.04 12.66 -23.90
N SER A 210 18.58 12.32 -22.73
CA SER A 210 20.00 12.10 -22.56
C SER A 210 20.42 10.78 -23.22
N ASP A 211 21.42 10.84 -24.08
CA ASP A 211 22.10 9.68 -24.70
C ASP A 211 23.46 9.35 -24.03
N GLN A 212 23.93 10.21 -23.14
CA GLN A 212 25.24 10.09 -22.49
C GLN A 212 25.16 9.57 -21.06
N PHE A 213 24.09 9.85 -20.35
CA PHE A 213 23.95 9.54 -18.93
C PHE A 213 22.62 8.82 -18.63
N LEU A 214 22.62 8.01 -17.58
CA LEU A 214 21.39 7.47 -16.97
C LEU A 214 20.42 8.61 -16.63
N VAL A 215 20.96 9.64 -16.00
CA VAL A 215 20.29 10.91 -15.65
C VAL A 215 21.38 11.95 -15.40
N SER A 216 21.13 13.21 -15.76
CA SER A 216 22.01 14.33 -15.39
C SER A 216 22.06 14.46 -13.86
N GLY A 217 23.26 14.49 -13.28
CA GLY A 217 23.43 14.64 -11.83
C GLY A 217 22.86 15.95 -11.27
N ALA A 218 22.78 17.01 -12.07
CA ALA A 218 22.12 18.26 -11.65
C ALA A 218 20.59 18.08 -11.53
N LYS A 219 19.97 17.44 -12.54
CA LYS A 219 18.52 17.14 -12.51
C LYS A 219 18.18 16.15 -11.40
N GLU A 220 19.01 15.10 -11.22
CA GLU A 220 18.82 14.12 -10.18
C GLU A 220 18.84 14.78 -8.78
N ARG A 221 19.85 15.58 -8.46
CA ARG A 221 19.92 16.27 -7.16
C ARG A 221 18.80 17.28 -6.91
N HIS A 222 18.20 17.82 -7.98
CA HIS A 222 17.08 18.75 -7.86
C HIS A 222 15.75 18.04 -7.60
N TRP A 223 15.50 16.91 -8.28
CA TRP A 223 14.20 16.27 -8.29
C TRP A 223 14.09 15.05 -7.35
N MET A 224 15.23 14.45 -6.96
CA MET A 224 15.22 13.26 -6.09
C MET A 224 15.43 13.63 -4.62
N PRO A 225 14.88 12.82 -3.70
CA PRO A 225 13.99 11.68 -3.91
C PRO A 225 12.58 12.12 -4.31
N VAL A 226 11.80 11.23 -4.92
CA VAL A 226 10.39 11.46 -5.27
C VAL A 226 9.58 11.73 -4.00
N ASP A 227 8.85 12.84 -3.94
CA ASP A 227 8.14 13.28 -2.73
C ASP A 227 6.99 12.33 -2.36
N LEU A 228 6.22 11.90 -3.35
CA LEU A 228 5.06 11.05 -3.19
C LEU A 228 5.00 9.99 -4.29
N TYR A 229 4.88 8.74 -3.89
CA TYR A 229 4.69 7.61 -4.78
C TYR A 229 3.36 6.93 -4.49
N LEU A 230 2.46 6.90 -5.47
CA LEU A 230 1.13 6.36 -5.33
C LEU A 230 0.97 5.15 -6.24
N GLY A 231 0.51 4.03 -5.69
CA GLY A 231 0.34 2.80 -6.45
C GLY A 231 -0.27 1.65 -5.64
N GLY A 232 -0.69 0.58 -6.32
CA GLY A 232 -1.32 -0.57 -5.70
C GLY A 232 -0.38 -1.34 -4.76
N VAL A 233 -0.93 -1.86 -3.68
CA VAL A 233 -0.19 -2.63 -2.66
C VAL A 233 0.48 -3.89 -3.23
N GLU A 234 -0.05 -4.46 -4.31
CA GLU A 234 0.52 -5.62 -5.00
C GLU A 234 1.94 -5.37 -5.53
N HIS A 235 2.28 -4.11 -5.79
CA HIS A 235 3.62 -3.73 -6.22
C HIS A 235 4.68 -3.72 -5.11
N ALA A 236 4.29 -3.88 -3.85
CA ALA A 236 5.22 -3.94 -2.73
C ALA A 236 6.27 -5.05 -2.88
N VAL A 237 5.87 -6.20 -3.42
CA VAL A 237 6.75 -7.37 -3.70
C VAL A 237 7.12 -7.52 -5.18
N LEU A 238 6.73 -6.58 -6.02
CA LEU A 238 6.98 -6.55 -7.47
C LEU A 238 7.80 -5.30 -7.82
N HIS A 239 7.20 -4.33 -8.49
CA HIS A 239 7.88 -3.12 -8.97
C HIS A 239 8.64 -2.37 -7.86
N LEU A 240 8.03 -2.16 -6.68
CA LEU A 240 8.67 -1.39 -5.60
C LEU A 240 9.89 -2.09 -5.02
N LEU A 241 9.88 -3.42 -4.93
CA LEU A 241 11.04 -4.20 -4.50
C LEU A 241 12.22 -4.00 -5.44
N TYR A 242 11.97 -4.09 -6.76
CA TYR A 242 13.00 -3.87 -7.78
C TYR A 242 13.48 -2.42 -7.78
N ALA A 243 12.57 -1.44 -7.72
CA ALA A 243 12.91 -0.02 -7.72
C ALA A 243 13.81 0.35 -6.54
N ARG A 244 13.48 -0.09 -5.31
CA ARG A 244 14.31 0.16 -4.13
C ARG A 244 15.67 -0.55 -4.20
N PHE A 245 15.68 -1.82 -4.60
CA PHE A 245 16.92 -2.57 -4.73
C PHE A 245 17.85 -1.93 -5.77
N TRP A 246 17.32 -1.62 -6.96
CA TRP A 246 18.07 -0.99 -8.03
C TRP A 246 18.60 0.39 -7.63
N HIS A 247 17.78 1.19 -6.99
CA HIS A 247 18.20 2.50 -6.51
C HIS A 247 19.33 2.43 -5.49
N LYS A 248 19.29 1.46 -4.58
CA LYS A 248 20.38 1.23 -3.62
C LYS A 248 21.69 0.83 -4.31
N VAL A 249 21.63 -0.02 -5.34
CA VAL A 249 22.79 -0.35 -6.15
C VAL A 249 23.35 0.90 -6.84
N LEU A 250 22.47 1.72 -7.44
CA LEU A 250 22.87 2.98 -8.09
C LEU A 250 23.48 3.97 -7.07
N PHE A 251 22.99 4.00 -5.86
CA PHE A 251 23.59 4.78 -4.78
C PHE A 251 24.97 4.26 -4.39
N ASP A 252 25.13 2.94 -4.22
CA ASP A 252 26.39 2.32 -3.83
C ASP A 252 27.50 2.56 -4.87
N ILE A 253 27.15 2.63 -6.15
CA ILE A 253 28.10 2.97 -7.25
C ILE A 253 28.22 4.48 -7.52
N GLY A 254 27.54 5.33 -6.76
CA GLY A 254 27.60 6.80 -6.89
C GLY A 254 26.84 7.39 -8.07
N ALA A 255 25.92 6.64 -8.68
CA ALA A 255 25.11 7.10 -9.82
C ALA A 255 23.91 7.98 -9.42
N VAL A 256 23.46 7.88 -8.18
CA VAL A 256 22.40 8.71 -7.58
C VAL A 256 22.81 9.22 -6.21
N SER A 257 22.22 10.33 -5.76
CA SER A 257 22.59 11.03 -4.52
C SER A 257 21.84 10.55 -3.27
N THR A 258 20.72 9.83 -3.44
CA THR A 258 19.84 9.41 -2.35
C THR A 258 19.81 7.90 -2.15
N LYS A 259 19.67 7.43 -0.89
CA LYS A 259 19.61 6.00 -0.55
C LYS A 259 18.25 5.37 -0.86
N GLU A 260 17.19 6.17 -0.80
CA GLU A 260 15.82 5.73 -1.04
C GLU A 260 15.21 6.53 -2.19
N PRO A 261 14.47 5.90 -3.10
CA PRO A 261 13.90 6.59 -4.25
C PRO A 261 12.66 7.43 -3.92
N PHE A 262 11.90 7.04 -2.87
CA PHE A 262 10.60 7.61 -2.54
C PHE A 262 10.54 8.04 -1.09
N MET A 263 10.05 9.27 -0.81
CA MET A 263 9.89 9.79 0.54
C MET A 263 8.62 9.26 1.21
N LYS A 264 7.53 9.21 0.46
CA LYS A 264 6.23 8.77 0.96
C LYS A 264 5.57 7.83 -0.04
N LEU A 265 5.11 6.68 0.45
CA LEU A 265 4.32 5.72 -0.31
C LEU A 265 2.86 5.79 0.16
N VAL A 266 1.94 5.90 -0.78
CA VAL A 266 0.49 5.81 -0.55
C VAL A 266 -0.06 4.69 -1.42
N ASN A 267 -0.69 3.70 -0.80
CA ASN A 267 -1.33 2.62 -1.52
C ASN A 267 -2.84 2.85 -1.58
N GLN A 268 -3.42 2.78 -2.76
CA GLN A 268 -4.86 2.73 -2.91
C GLN A 268 -5.38 1.30 -2.75
N GLY A 269 -6.61 1.18 -2.22
CA GLY A 269 -7.33 -0.08 -2.15
C GLY A 269 -7.81 -0.55 -3.52
N LEU A 270 -8.14 -1.82 -3.63
CA LEU A 270 -8.70 -2.39 -4.86
C LEU A 270 -10.18 -2.04 -4.98
N ILE A 271 -10.61 -1.70 -6.19
CA ILE A 271 -12.02 -1.71 -6.54
C ILE A 271 -12.40 -3.13 -6.92
N LEU A 272 -13.28 -3.72 -6.12
CA LEU A 272 -13.76 -5.09 -6.29
C LEU A 272 -14.96 -5.13 -7.22
N GLY A 273 -15.25 -6.28 -7.80
CA GLY A 273 -16.49 -6.49 -8.53
C GLY A 273 -17.73 -6.29 -7.65
N PRO A 274 -18.93 -6.21 -8.25
CA PRO A 274 -20.19 -6.12 -7.49
C PRO A 274 -20.42 -7.29 -6.52
N ASP A 275 -19.74 -8.40 -6.75
CA ASP A 275 -19.70 -9.59 -5.90
C ASP A 275 -18.72 -9.49 -4.70
N GLY A 276 -18.05 -8.37 -4.53
CA GLY A 276 -17.05 -8.16 -3.49
C GLY A 276 -15.73 -8.90 -3.71
N GLN A 277 -15.51 -9.48 -4.90
CA GLN A 277 -14.28 -10.19 -5.23
C GLN A 277 -13.41 -9.38 -6.20
N LYS A 278 -12.12 -9.72 -6.25
CA LYS A 278 -11.20 -9.12 -7.23
C LYS A 278 -11.74 -9.33 -8.64
N MET A 279 -11.84 -8.24 -9.41
CA MET A 279 -12.27 -8.27 -10.81
C MET A 279 -11.33 -9.14 -11.64
N SER A 280 -11.91 -10.03 -12.43
CA SER A 280 -11.17 -10.81 -13.43
C SER A 280 -12.06 -11.17 -14.63
N LYS A 281 -11.47 -11.23 -15.83
CA LYS A 281 -12.19 -11.62 -17.05
C LYS A 281 -12.79 -13.02 -16.94
N SER A 282 -12.10 -13.95 -16.28
CA SER A 282 -12.56 -15.33 -16.08
C SER A 282 -13.77 -15.44 -15.16
N LYS A 283 -14.01 -14.46 -14.29
CA LYS A 283 -15.19 -14.42 -13.39
C LYS A 283 -16.36 -13.65 -13.97
N GLY A 284 -16.14 -12.88 -15.06
CA GLY A 284 -17.18 -12.05 -15.65
C GLY A 284 -17.65 -10.88 -14.78
N ASN A 285 -16.90 -10.52 -13.74
CA ASN A 285 -17.24 -9.46 -12.78
C ASN A 285 -16.50 -8.15 -13.03
N VAL A 286 -15.91 -7.98 -14.20
CA VAL A 286 -15.17 -6.77 -14.59
C VAL A 286 -16.15 -5.67 -14.97
N VAL A 287 -15.93 -4.47 -14.44
CA VAL A 287 -16.59 -3.24 -14.86
C VAL A 287 -15.69 -2.53 -15.86
N ASN A 288 -16.21 -2.27 -17.05
CA ASN A 288 -15.47 -1.57 -18.10
C ASN A 288 -15.60 -0.04 -17.87
N PRO A 289 -14.48 0.70 -17.65
CA PRO A 289 -14.51 2.15 -17.52
C PRO A 289 -15.10 2.87 -18.73
N ASP A 290 -14.87 2.36 -19.96
CA ASP A 290 -15.37 2.99 -21.19
C ASP A 290 -16.90 3.05 -21.22
N GLU A 291 -17.57 1.98 -20.80
CA GLU A 291 -19.03 1.94 -20.69
C GLU A 291 -19.56 2.95 -19.67
N MET A 292 -18.85 3.13 -18.56
CA MET A 292 -19.21 4.12 -17.54
C MET A 292 -19.01 5.54 -18.04
N VAL A 293 -17.93 5.79 -18.77
CA VAL A 293 -17.67 7.10 -19.40
C VAL A 293 -18.70 7.42 -20.47
N GLU A 294 -19.09 6.44 -21.28
CA GLU A 294 -20.12 6.63 -22.32
C GLU A 294 -21.50 6.98 -21.70
N GLN A 295 -21.87 6.33 -20.60
CA GLN A 295 -23.17 6.50 -19.96
C GLN A 295 -23.23 7.75 -19.06
N PHE A 296 -22.19 8.06 -18.29
CA PHE A 296 -22.22 9.05 -17.23
C PHE A 296 -21.19 10.18 -17.40
N GLY A 297 -20.26 10.05 -18.34
CA GLY A 297 -19.14 11.00 -18.51
C GLY A 297 -17.96 10.69 -17.59
N ALA A 298 -16.77 11.09 -18.05
CA ALA A 298 -15.50 10.85 -17.35
C ALA A 298 -15.48 11.48 -15.93
N ASP A 299 -16.02 12.69 -15.79
CA ASP A 299 -16.06 13.39 -14.48
C ASP A 299 -16.89 12.64 -13.44
N SER A 300 -18.00 11.99 -13.85
CA SER A 300 -18.81 11.19 -12.94
C SER A 300 -18.08 9.93 -12.48
N LEU A 301 -17.37 9.26 -13.38
CA LEU A 301 -16.54 8.10 -13.04
C LEU A 301 -15.42 8.49 -12.07
N ARG A 302 -14.67 9.56 -12.37
CA ARG A 302 -13.62 10.09 -11.49
C ARG A 302 -14.13 10.39 -10.08
N LEU A 303 -15.24 11.14 -10.00
CA LEU A 303 -15.87 11.46 -8.72
C LEU A 303 -16.30 10.20 -7.97
N TYR A 304 -16.85 9.21 -8.68
CA TYR A 304 -17.34 8.00 -8.04
C TYR A 304 -16.20 7.16 -7.45
N GLU A 305 -15.12 6.94 -8.19
CA GLU A 305 -13.95 6.22 -7.68
C GLU A 305 -13.34 6.89 -6.43
N MET A 306 -13.30 8.22 -6.41
CA MET A 306 -12.82 8.99 -5.26
C MET A 306 -13.83 9.04 -4.09
N PHE A 307 -15.14 8.88 -4.37
CA PHE A 307 -16.21 8.99 -3.37
C PHE A 307 -16.54 7.68 -2.65
N MET A 308 -16.22 6.52 -3.22
CA MET A 308 -16.62 5.20 -2.69
C MET A 308 -16.17 4.93 -1.26
N GLY A 309 -15.18 5.66 -0.72
CA GLY A 309 -14.68 5.53 0.66
C GLY A 309 -13.22 5.99 0.80
N PRO A 310 -12.57 5.73 1.94
CA PRO A 310 -11.16 6.05 2.14
C PRO A 310 -10.28 5.43 1.03
N LEU A 311 -9.25 6.17 0.56
CA LEU A 311 -8.43 5.74 -0.58
C LEU A 311 -7.78 4.36 -0.37
N GLU A 312 -7.41 4.05 0.85
CA GLU A 312 -6.64 2.85 1.21
C GLU A 312 -7.51 1.58 1.29
N ASP A 313 -8.82 1.73 1.41
CA ASP A 313 -9.73 0.61 1.61
C ASP A 313 -10.10 -0.06 0.27
N ALA A 314 -10.19 -1.39 0.28
CA ALA A 314 -10.81 -2.12 -0.82
C ALA A 314 -12.35 -1.96 -0.77
N LYS A 315 -12.97 -1.71 -1.93
CA LYS A 315 -14.40 -1.34 -2.02
C LYS A 315 -15.08 -2.12 -3.14
N PRO A 316 -16.28 -2.69 -2.90
CA PRO A 316 -17.07 -3.28 -3.98
C PRO A 316 -17.67 -2.18 -4.88
N TRP A 317 -17.69 -2.42 -6.16
CA TRP A 317 -18.40 -1.57 -7.12
C TRP A 317 -19.91 -1.69 -6.90
N ASP A 318 -20.59 -0.55 -6.68
CA ASP A 318 -22.05 -0.45 -6.68
C ASP A 318 -22.49 0.42 -7.88
N PRO A 319 -23.14 -0.15 -8.91
CA PRO A 319 -23.54 0.60 -10.11
C PRO A 319 -24.57 1.72 -9.81
N ARG A 320 -25.21 1.70 -8.65
CA ARG A 320 -26.14 2.77 -8.23
C ARG A 320 -25.42 4.02 -7.72
N GLY A 321 -24.19 3.85 -7.22
CA GLY A 321 -23.42 4.93 -6.60
C GLY A 321 -23.04 6.03 -7.60
N ILE A 322 -22.63 5.66 -8.81
CA ILE A 322 -22.24 6.62 -9.85
C ILE A 322 -23.40 7.56 -10.26
N VAL A 323 -24.65 7.08 -10.21
CA VAL A 323 -25.84 7.88 -10.53
C VAL A 323 -25.98 9.08 -9.59
N GLY A 324 -25.64 8.91 -8.32
CA GLY A 324 -25.66 10.00 -7.33
C GLY A 324 -24.68 11.13 -7.69
N LEU A 325 -23.48 10.77 -8.12
CA LEU A 325 -22.45 11.74 -8.53
C LEU A 325 -22.78 12.40 -9.87
N PHE A 326 -23.34 11.64 -10.81
CA PHE A 326 -23.84 12.19 -12.07
C PHE A 326 -24.92 13.26 -11.81
N ARG A 327 -25.89 12.99 -10.92
CA ARG A 327 -26.92 13.97 -10.53
C ARG A 327 -26.31 15.19 -9.82
N PHE A 328 -25.31 15.00 -9.01
CA PHE A 328 -24.56 16.12 -8.40
C PHE A 328 -23.95 17.03 -9.48
N LEU A 329 -23.26 16.45 -10.47
CA LEU A 329 -22.71 17.25 -11.58
C LEU A 329 -23.78 17.92 -12.43
N GLN A 330 -24.89 17.24 -12.71
CA GLN A 330 -26.04 17.85 -13.41
C GLN A 330 -26.60 19.04 -12.64
N ARG A 331 -26.75 18.91 -11.31
CA ARG A 331 -27.19 20.02 -10.46
C ARG A 331 -26.22 21.20 -10.55
N VAL A 332 -24.91 20.96 -10.39
CA VAL A 332 -23.89 22.01 -10.48
C VAL A 332 -23.93 22.68 -11.85
N ASN A 333 -24.07 21.91 -12.93
CA ASN A 333 -24.18 22.43 -14.30
C ASN A 333 -25.42 23.30 -14.54
N SER A 334 -26.50 23.06 -13.79
CA SER A 334 -27.75 23.82 -13.89
C SER A 334 -27.77 25.11 -13.09
N LEU A 335 -26.78 25.36 -12.23
CA LEU A 335 -26.69 26.59 -11.46
C LEU A 335 -26.42 27.79 -12.38
N PRO A 336 -27.16 28.88 -12.23
CA PRO A 336 -26.97 30.08 -13.06
C PRO A 336 -25.63 30.76 -12.75
N VAL A 337 -25.03 31.34 -13.79
CA VAL A 337 -23.87 32.24 -13.71
C VAL A 337 -24.40 33.66 -13.62
N VAL A 338 -24.85 34.10 -12.45
CA VAL A 338 -25.42 35.44 -12.26
C VAL A 338 -24.57 36.25 -11.30
N GLY A 339 -24.61 37.58 -11.41
CA GLY A 339 -23.81 38.55 -10.62
C GLY A 339 -23.83 38.24 -9.13
N ILE A 340 -22.63 38.13 -8.58
CA ILE A 340 -22.26 37.35 -7.39
C ILE A 340 -22.58 38.14 -6.11
N THR A 341 -23.84 38.20 -5.70
CA THR A 341 -24.13 38.57 -4.32
C THR A 341 -24.60 37.29 -3.61
N ILE A 342 -23.70 36.61 -2.92
CA ILE A 342 -24.07 35.47 -2.06
C ILE A 342 -24.38 35.96 -0.66
N SER A 343 -25.37 35.32 -0.01
CA SER A 343 -25.68 35.63 1.38
C SER A 343 -24.50 35.30 2.31
N SER A 344 -24.41 36.00 3.45
CA SER A 344 -23.33 35.75 4.43
C SER A 344 -23.27 34.29 4.90
N VAL A 345 -24.39 33.59 4.93
CA VAL A 345 -24.50 32.17 5.28
C VAL A 345 -23.80 31.29 4.21
N ILE A 346 -24.09 31.56 2.94
CA ILE A 346 -23.46 30.81 1.83
C ILE A 346 -21.95 31.14 1.73
N GLN A 347 -21.61 32.43 1.95
CA GLN A 347 -20.19 32.85 1.97
C GLN A 347 -19.41 32.11 3.06
N ARG A 348 -19.94 32.01 4.28
CA ARG A 348 -19.35 31.24 5.37
C ARG A 348 -19.18 29.76 4.98
N ALA A 349 -20.25 29.12 4.48
CA ALA A 349 -20.23 27.74 4.05
C ALA A 349 -19.20 27.51 2.93
N LEU A 350 -19.00 28.47 2.03
CA LEU A 350 -17.98 28.40 0.99
C LEU A 350 -16.57 28.41 1.58
N HIS A 351 -16.24 29.32 2.51
CA HIS A 351 -14.93 29.37 3.16
C HIS A 351 -14.65 28.10 3.98
N GLN A 352 -15.62 27.58 4.70
CA GLN A 352 -15.53 26.28 5.41
C GLN A 352 -15.26 25.13 4.43
N THR A 353 -15.94 25.13 3.27
CA THR A 353 -15.76 24.08 2.25
C THR A 353 -14.38 24.18 1.58
N ILE A 354 -13.89 25.38 1.23
CA ILE A 354 -12.56 25.59 0.66
C ILE A 354 -11.50 25.03 1.62
N LYS A 355 -11.56 25.41 2.90
CA LYS A 355 -10.64 24.88 3.93
C LYS A 355 -10.69 23.37 3.99
N LYS A 356 -11.89 22.80 4.15
CA LYS A 356 -12.08 21.35 4.27
C LYS A 356 -11.59 20.60 3.04
N VAL A 357 -11.94 21.02 1.84
CA VAL A 357 -11.50 20.40 0.59
C VAL A 357 -9.98 20.47 0.48
N THR A 358 -9.35 21.60 0.82
CA THR A 358 -7.90 21.77 0.80
C THR A 358 -7.20 20.80 1.75
N GLU A 359 -7.68 20.68 2.98
CA GLU A 359 -7.12 19.77 3.98
C GLU A 359 -7.36 18.31 3.61
N ASP A 360 -8.51 17.99 3.05
CA ASP A 360 -8.88 16.64 2.63
C ASP A 360 -8.04 16.17 1.43
N ILE A 361 -7.78 17.03 0.46
CA ILE A 361 -6.87 16.71 -0.67
C ILE A 361 -5.45 16.40 -0.15
N LYS A 362 -4.91 17.25 0.74
CA LYS A 362 -3.57 17.04 1.33
C LYS A 362 -3.45 15.70 2.09
N ASN A 363 -4.56 15.21 2.62
CA ASN A 363 -4.63 13.96 3.40
C ASN A 363 -5.27 12.80 2.64
N PHE A 364 -5.48 12.90 1.33
CA PHE A 364 -6.11 11.88 0.48
C PHE A 364 -7.53 11.46 0.92
N ARG A 365 -8.26 12.34 1.60
CA ARG A 365 -9.65 12.12 2.03
C ARG A 365 -10.64 12.63 0.98
N PHE A 366 -10.52 12.16 -0.26
CA PHE A 366 -11.29 12.65 -1.40
C PHE A 366 -12.81 12.48 -1.22
N ASN A 367 -13.25 11.40 -0.59
CA ASN A 367 -14.65 11.11 -0.31
C ASN A 367 -15.30 12.19 0.57
N THR A 368 -14.61 12.67 1.60
CA THR A 368 -15.13 13.74 2.46
C THR A 368 -15.07 15.11 1.80
N ALA A 369 -14.07 15.37 0.95
CA ALA A 369 -14.00 16.57 0.12
C ALA A 369 -15.20 16.67 -0.83
N ILE A 370 -15.50 15.59 -1.55
CA ILE A 370 -16.66 15.53 -2.47
C ILE A 370 -17.96 15.70 -1.70
N SER A 371 -18.12 15.04 -0.55
CA SER A 371 -19.30 15.19 0.31
C SER A 371 -19.51 16.66 0.73
N ALA A 372 -18.44 17.37 1.13
CA ALA A 372 -18.51 18.77 1.50
C ALA A 372 -18.98 19.66 0.33
N MET A 373 -18.45 19.41 -0.89
CA MET A 373 -18.89 20.11 -2.10
C MET A 373 -20.35 19.82 -2.45
N MET A 374 -20.82 18.58 -2.28
CA MET A 374 -22.23 18.22 -2.47
C MET A 374 -23.14 18.98 -1.51
N VAL A 375 -22.78 19.04 -0.23
CA VAL A 375 -23.53 19.77 0.79
C VAL A 375 -23.61 21.26 0.46
N LEU A 376 -22.49 21.87 0.07
CA LEU A 376 -22.45 23.28 -0.32
C LEU A 376 -23.32 23.53 -1.57
N SER A 377 -23.18 22.70 -2.62
CA SER A 377 -23.94 22.86 -3.86
C SER A 377 -25.46 22.82 -3.65
N ASN A 378 -25.94 22.08 -2.65
CA ASN A 378 -27.36 22.04 -2.31
C ASN A 378 -27.91 23.35 -1.69
N LYS A 379 -27.02 24.19 -1.14
CA LYS A 379 -27.33 25.49 -0.57
C LYS A 379 -27.16 26.65 -1.56
N MET A 380 -26.39 26.40 -2.65
CA MET A 380 -26.08 27.42 -3.65
C MET A 380 -27.27 27.64 -4.60
N GLU A 381 -27.56 28.92 -4.89
CA GLU A 381 -28.56 29.38 -5.86
C GLU A 381 -27.88 29.82 -7.17
N SER A 382 -26.59 30.13 -7.14
CA SER A 382 -25.77 30.50 -8.28
C SER A 382 -24.33 29.97 -8.14
N LEU A 383 -23.61 29.85 -9.25
CA LEU A 383 -22.21 29.43 -9.26
C LEU A 383 -21.31 30.49 -8.66
N HIS A 384 -20.33 30.06 -7.86
CA HIS A 384 -19.26 30.90 -7.36
C HIS A 384 -17.90 30.47 -7.99
N PRO A 385 -17.03 31.41 -8.43
CA PRO A 385 -15.74 31.07 -9.03
C PRO A 385 -14.88 30.15 -8.17
N ASP A 386 -14.82 30.37 -6.85
CA ASP A 386 -14.00 29.54 -5.96
C ASP A 386 -14.56 28.13 -5.76
N PHE A 387 -15.91 27.95 -5.86
CA PHE A 387 -16.50 26.62 -5.91
C PHE A 387 -16.05 25.87 -7.18
N VAL A 388 -16.03 26.52 -8.32
CA VAL A 388 -15.57 25.93 -9.59
C VAL A 388 -14.09 25.54 -9.51
N LYS A 389 -13.25 26.38 -8.87
CA LYS A 389 -11.83 26.07 -8.64
C LYS A 389 -11.63 24.82 -7.79
N ILE A 390 -12.35 24.69 -6.64
CA ILE A 390 -12.19 23.50 -5.79
C ILE A 390 -12.80 22.22 -6.41
N LEU A 391 -13.73 22.37 -7.35
CA LEU A 391 -14.32 21.26 -8.10
C LEU A 391 -13.34 20.72 -9.16
N SER A 392 -12.47 21.56 -9.72
CA SER A 392 -11.65 21.23 -10.91
C SER A 392 -10.77 19.99 -10.77
N PRO A 393 -10.11 19.68 -9.63
CA PRO A 393 -9.32 18.46 -9.52
C PRO A 393 -10.16 17.17 -9.59
N PHE A 394 -11.45 17.27 -9.25
CA PHE A 394 -12.38 16.14 -9.20
C PHE A 394 -13.17 15.96 -10.50
N ALA A 395 -13.63 17.07 -11.08
CA ALA A 395 -14.46 17.11 -12.30
C ALA A 395 -13.90 18.17 -13.28
N PRO A 396 -12.73 17.94 -13.88
CA PRO A 396 -12.01 18.95 -14.65
C PRO A 396 -12.76 19.43 -15.89
N HIS A 397 -13.50 18.57 -16.58
CA HIS A 397 -14.20 18.93 -17.81
C HIS A 397 -15.37 19.88 -17.50
N LEU A 398 -16.23 19.52 -16.54
CA LEU A 398 -17.32 20.37 -16.14
C LEU A 398 -16.82 21.69 -15.53
N ALA A 399 -15.82 21.63 -14.66
CA ALA A 399 -15.29 22.82 -14.02
C ALA A 399 -14.72 23.82 -15.06
N GLN A 400 -13.97 23.35 -16.05
CA GLN A 400 -13.44 24.20 -17.12
C GLN A 400 -14.57 24.81 -17.98
N GLU A 401 -15.59 24.04 -18.32
CA GLU A 401 -16.77 24.53 -19.03
C GLU A 401 -17.50 25.64 -18.24
N LEU A 402 -17.72 25.43 -16.94
CA LEU A 402 -18.34 26.42 -16.07
C LEU A 402 -17.48 27.69 -15.93
N TRP A 403 -16.16 27.51 -15.85
CA TRP A 403 -15.21 28.62 -15.83
C TRP A 403 -15.28 29.48 -17.09
N SER A 404 -15.41 28.82 -18.24
CA SER A 404 -15.57 29.48 -19.52
C SER A 404 -16.93 30.22 -19.62
N ARG A 405 -18.02 29.65 -19.13
CA ARG A 405 -19.33 30.31 -19.07
C ARG A 405 -19.35 31.53 -18.14
N MET A 406 -18.45 31.61 -17.16
CA MET A 406 -18.22 32.79 -16.33
C MET A 406 -17.47 33.92 -17.08
N GLY A 407 -17.12 33.73 -18.36
CA GLY A 407 -16.41 34.70 -19.19
C GLY A 407 -14.87 34.62 -19.10
N ASN A 408 -14.34 33.61 -18.40
CA ASN A 408 -12.89 33.43 -18.29
C ASN A 408 -12.33 32.69 -19.50
N LYS A 409 -11.12 33.07 -19.94
CA LYS A 409 -10.45 32.50 -21.13
C LYS A 409 -9.22 31.66 -20.77
N THR A 410 -8.84 31.66 -19.50
CA THR A 410 -7.67 30.90 -18.96
C THR A 410 -8.06 29.49 -18.61
N LEU A 411 -7.06 28.58 -18.54
CA LEU A 411 -7.25 27.26 -17.97
C LEU A 411 -7.32 27.35 -16.45
N LEU A 412 -8.15 26.52 -15.84
CA LEU A 412 -8.31 26.50 -14.37
C LEU A 412 -7.05 26.07 -13.62
N ASP A 413 -6.24 25.21 -14.21
CA ASP A 413 -4.96 24.76 -13.65
C ASP A 413 -3.89 25.85 -13.61
N GLU A 414 -4.05 26.93 -14.40
CA GLU A 414 -3.19 28.12 -14.33
C GLU A 414 -3.62 29.12 -13.25
N ILE A 415 -4.78 28.91 -12.63
CA ILE A 415 -5.36 29.84 -11.67
C ILE A 415 -4.97 29.41 -10.24
N PRO A 416 -4.55 30.36 -9.37
CA PRO A 416 -4.24 30.05 -7.99
C PRO A 416 -5.41 29.39 -7.25
N TRP A 417 -5.06 28.41 -6.41
CA TRP A 417 -6.02 27.77 -5.52
C TRP A 417 -6.70 28.80 -4.60
N PRO A 418 -8.04 28.70 -4.36
CA PRO A 418 -8.72 29.68 -3.56
C PRO A 418 -8.28 29.67 -2.11
N THR A 419 -8.22 30.84 -1.51
CA THR A 419 -7.94 31.03 -0.08
C THR A 419 -9.22 31.16 0.72
N TRP A 420 -9.14 30.96 2.02
CA TRP A 420 -10.26 31.16 2.94
C TRP A 420 -9.93 32.16 4.04
N ASP A 421 -10.94 32.79 4.60
CA ASP A 421 -10.81 33.61 5.81
C ASP A 421 -11.09 32.72 7.03
N GLU A 422 -10.12 32.62 7.94
CA GLU A 422 -10.27 31.81 9.15
C GLU A 422 -11.46 32.26 10.02
N LYS A 423 -11.77 33.55 10.06
CA LYS A 423 -12.91 34.08 10.79
C LYS A 423 -14.25 33.57 10.23
N MET A 424 -14.28 33.30 8.94
CA MET A 424 -15.46 32.73 8.27
C MET A 424 -15.55 31.20 8.43
N THR A 425 -14.50 30.53 8.93
CA THR A 425 -14.52 29.08 9.13
C THR A 425 -14.98 28.65 10.52
N VAL A 426 -15.03 29.57 11.48
CA VAL A 426 -15.51 29.29 12.82
C VAL A 426 -17.04 29.30 12.79
N GLU A 427 -17.66 28.24 13.26
CA GLU A 427 -19.10 28.21 13.49
C GLU A 427 -19.43 29.18 14.63
N ASP A 428 -20.51 29.98 14.49
CA ASP A 428 -20.95 30.88 15.55
C ASP A 428 -21.53 30.10 16.73
N GLU A 429 -22.04 28.90 16.44
CA GLU A 429 -22.72 28.04 17.40
C GLU A 429 -22.19 26.60 17.31
N PHE A 430 -22.20 25.89 18.41
CA PHE A 430 -21.88 24.47 18.52
C PHE A 430 -22.99 23.72 19.27
N GLU A 431 -23.10 22.42 19.08
CA GLU A 431 -24.04 21.57 19.80
C GLU A 431 -23.52 21.27 21.21
N LEU A 432 -24.06 21.99 22.22
CA LEU A 432 -23.71 21.76 23.63
C LEU A 432 -24.44 20.51 24.13
N ILE A 433 -23.66 19.51 24.52
CA ILE A 433 -24.18 18.26 25.10
C ILE A 433 -24.43 18.48 26.59
N VAL A 434 -25.68 18.22 27.05
CA VAL A 434 -26.05 18.30 28.46
C VAL A 434 -26.13 16.91 29.06
N GLN A 435 -25.35 16.70 30.11
CA GLN A 435 -25.33 15.47 30.88
C GLN A 435 -25.84 15.70 32.32
N VAL A 436 -26.43 14.65 32.89
CA VAL A 436 -26.72 14.56 34.33
C VAL A 436 -26.15 13.23 34.84
N ASN A 437 -25.24 13.29 35.83
CA ASN A 437 -24.51 12.15 36.36
C ASN A 437 -23.82 11.32 35.22
N GLY A 438 -23.21 12.03 34.24
CA GLY A 438 -22.48 11.43 33.13
C GLY A 438 -23.36 10.84 32.00
N LYS A 439 -24.68 10.88 32.10
CA LYS A 439 -25.62 10.42 31.07
C LYS A 439 -26.19 11.62 30.30
N MET A 440 -26.09 11.58 28.96
CA MET A 440 -26.65 12.61 28.09
C MET A 440 -28.18 12.69 28.28
N ARG A 441 -28.69 13.89 28.50
CA ARG A 441 -30.12 14.17 28.75
C ARG A 441 -30.71 15.14 27.73
N ASP A 442 -29.85 15.99 27.16
CA ASP A 442 -30.27 16.95 26.14
C ASP A 442 -29.06 17.42 25.32
N LYS A 443 -29.32 18.12 24.22
CA LYS A 443 -28.36 18.81 23.39
C LYS A 443 -29.03 20.01 22.73
N PHE A 444 -28.30 21.12 22.58
CA PHE A 444 -28.80 22.32 21.92
C PHE A 444 -27.66 23.16 21.36
N LEU A 445 -27.99 24.05 20.40
CA LEU A 445 -27.03 24.99 19.83
C LEU A 445 -26.74 26.11 20.83
N ALA A 446 -25.46 26.32 21.08
CA ALA A 446 -24.94 27.38 21.95
C ALA A 446 -23.82 28.14 21.24
N PRO A 447 -23.66 29.45 21.47
CA PRO A 447 -22.59 30.24 20.89
C PRO A 447 -21.20 29.69 21.30
N HIS A 448 -20.24 29.61 20.35
CA HIS A 448 -18.87 29.30 20.67
C HIS A 448 -18.29 30.30 21.67
N GLY A 449 -17.55 29.79 22.65
CA GLY A 449 -16.97 30.61 23.72
C GLY A 449 -17.94 30.97 24.84
N ILE A 450 -19.18 30.42 24.85
CA ILE A 450 -20.14 30.58 25.93
C ILE A 450 -19.49 30.35 27.29
N SER A 451 -19.81 31.19 28.26
CA SER A 451 -19.36 31.01 29.64
C SER A 451 -20.07 29.83 30.31
N GLN A 452 -19.40 29.23 31.34
CA GLN A 452 -20.02 28.18 32.13
C GLN A 452 -21.38 28.64 32.71
N ALA A 453 -21.46 29.88 33.23
CA ALA A 453 -22.66 30.43 33.85
C ALA A 453 -23.83 30.56 32.86
N GLU A 454 -23.56 30.99 31.62
CA GLU A 454 -24.55 31.08 30.56
C GLU A 454 -25.01 29.71 30.08
N ALA A 455 -24.05 28.78 29.88
CA ALA A 455 -24.35 27.40 29.50
C ALA A 455 -25.19 26.68 30.55
N GLU A 456 -24.91 26.90 31.84
CA GLU A 456 -25.67 26.39 32.97
C GLU A 456 -27.08 26.94 32.98
N LYS A 457 -27.24 28.26 32.83
CA LYS A 457 -28.53 28.90 32.76
C LYS A 457 -29.40 28.37 31.62
N LEU A 458 -28.84 28.27 30.42
CA LEU A 458 -29.56 27.75 29.26
C LEU A 458 -29.92 26.26 29.41
N ALA A 459 -29.05 25.46 29.95
CA ALA A 459 -29.27 24.03 30.16
C ALA A 459 -30.36 23.78 31.25
N LEU A 460 -30.30 24.49 32.37
CA LEU A 460 -31.27 24.35 33.46
C LEU A 460 -32.68 24.91 33.11
N ALA A 461 -32.77 25.78 32.12
CA ALA A 461 -34.07 26.27 31.63
C ALA A 461 -34.83 25.21 30.80
N ARG A 462 -34.20 24.11 30.39
CA ARG A 462 -34.78 23.08 29.52
C ARG A 462 -35.51 22.02 30.33
N GLU A 463 -36.78 21.79 30.02
CA GLU A 463 -37.64 20.78 30.69
C GLU A 463 -37.03 19.38 30.68
N SER A 464 -36.34 19.00 29.58
CA SER A 464 -35.62 17.74 29.42
C SER A 464 -34.54 17.51 30.48
N VAL A 465 -33.92 18.58 30.97
CA VAL A 465 -32.87 18.58 31.98
C VAL A 465 -33.44 18.67 33.40
N GLN A 466 -34.45 19.54 33.60
CA GLN A 466 -35.06 19.77 34.90
C GLN A 466 -35.62 18.50 35.54
N LYS A 467 -36.15 17.60 34.74
CA LYS A 467 -36.67 16.29 35.20
C LYS A 467 -35.65 15.44 35.95
N TRP A 468 -34.37 15.73 35.73
CA TRP A 468 -33.28 14.93 36.29
C TRP A 468 -32.53 15.65 37.42
N ILE A 469 -32.89 16.88 37.74
CA ILE A 469 -32.29 17.71 38.80
C ILE A 469 -33.32 18.03 39.88
N PRO A 470 -33.55 17.14 40.84
CA PRO A 470 -34.50 17.39 41.94
C PRO A 470 -34.10 18.63 42.73
N GLY A 471 -35.03 19.57 42.92
CA GLY A 471 -34.76 20.83 43.64
C GLY A 471 -34.11 21.93 42.81
N GLY A 472 -33.88 21.71 41.53
CA GLY A 472 -33.42 22.73 40.56
C GLY A 472 -31.97 23.17 40.68
N GLN A 473 -31.19 22.63 41.64
CA GLN A 473 -29.80 22.99 41.84
C GLN A 473 -28.87 21.73 41.86
N PRO A 474 -27.87 21.66 40.98
CA PRO A 474 -26.87 20.58 41.01
C PRO A 474 -25.86 20.77 42.15
N LYS A 475 -25.35 19.68 42.71
CA LYS A 475 -24.26 19.70 43.71
C LYS A 475 -22.95 20.20 43.12
N LYS A 476 -22.73 19.87 41.85
CA LYS A 476 -21.48 20.24 41.14
C LYS A 476 -21.76 20.34 39.64
N VAL A 477 -21.15 21.32 39.00
CA VAL A 477 -21.18 21.49 37.54
C VAL A 477 -19.77 21.25 36.96
N ILE A 478 -19.71 20.42 35.94
CA ILE A 478 -18.48 20.18 35.15
C ILE A 478 -18.72 20.73 33.76
N PHE A 479 -17.99 21.75 33.38
CA PHE A 479 -18.13 22.40 32.07
C PHE A 479 -16.85 22.16 31.26
N VAL A 480 -17.01 21.60 30.05
CA VAL A 480 -15.95 21.48 29.05
C VAL A 480 -16.32 22.44 27.93
N LYS A 481 -15.53 23.52 27.81
CA LYS A 481 -15.75 24.62 26.85
C LYS A 481 -16.00 24.08 25.45
N ASP A 482 -17.01 24.63 24.80
CA ASP A 482 -17.42 24.30 23.43
C ASP A 482 -17.68 22.79 23.18
N ARG A 483 -18.10 22.04 24.23
CA ARG A 483 -18.33 20.60 24.12
C ARG A 483 -19.53 20.10 24.95
N LEU A 484 -19.44 20.19 26.27
CA LEU A 484 -20.47 19.65 27.15
C LEU A 484 -20.56 20.36 28.49
N ILE A 485 -21.73 20.26 29.10
CA ILE A 485 -21.96 20.56 30.51
C ILE A 485 -22.55 19.33 31.20
N ASN A 486 -22.02 18.97 32.37
CA ASN A 486 -22.49 17.82 33.16
C ASN A 486 -22.84 18.25 34.59
N PHE A 487 -24.07 18.00 34.96
CA PHE A 487 -24.62 18.26 36.31
C PHE A 487 -24.48 17.01 37.15
N ILE A 488 -23.90 17.15 38.34
CA ILE A 488 -23.87 16.11 39.38
C ILE A 488 -24.93 16.46 40.41
N VAL A 489 -25.88 15.56 40.60
CA VAL A 489 -26.99 15.70 41.52
C VAL A 489 -26.93 14.71 42.68
#